data_bb1b32bb7329d07fac6a77ea4124c4db
#
_entry.id   bb1b32bb7329d07fac6a77ea4124c4db
#
_cell.length_a   1.000
_cell.length_b   1.000
_cell.length_c   1.000
_cell.angle_alpha   90.00
_cell.angle_beta   90.00
_cell.angle_gamma   90.00
#
_symmetry.space_group_name_H-M   'P 1'
#
loop_
_entity.id
_entity.type
_entity.pdbx_description
1 polymer ?
#
loop_
_entity_poly.entity_id
_entity_poly.type
_entity_poly.pdbx_seq_one_letter_code
_entity_poly.pdbx_strand_id
1 'polypeptide(L)'
;MASSEAGTSSDVARALEGEYQVFLSFRGPDTRHGFTDFLYDGLKEVGFRVFRDDEELRVSNVIGESLLRAINGSIIYIPILSKTYAVSKWCLRELARIVDNVSKSDGEKSIIPIFFHVKPDDVKFKNPLYTDALLEHSKESPDEVEAWRAALERVAKIMGLNVTEDQSQVEIVKSVVENVLEKLEIKQKEVPRHLVGLDDQVKQLTRLSATDQCDVRLIAIYGMGGIGKTTMAKVIFNQLSSHFGRRCSFLEDVRVSSSTEEGKVRLQKKLLYDIAGSRCAKQVKDSEQGMKRIREVLHIEEVLVVLDDVAKEQHIEHLIGNYSLRSGSRIIITTRDKTIPSDEGFHGKIRRYEMLDMAAPHALQLFCRHAFGTDSPLNDYCCISNKIVSSVGGLPLAIEVIGSSLKRKNKAVWKEMLDNLKNVPEEEILNKLKISYDGLDNNQKHIFLDISCLFFNEKTTNPIYMWDHCQLNPQRGIEVLTERCLIKILDNDKFWMHDQLIALGRKIVRDNSHGELGKQSRLWIAEEALDIIRIKEVSKKSSIFIFQTEVES
;
A
#
# COMPACT_ATOMS: atom_id res chain seq x y z
N MET A 1 -4.77 57.91 16.03
CA MET A 1 -3.79 56.85 15.87
C MET A 1 -4.38 55.60 16.52
N ALA A 2 -4.98 54.75 15.76
CA ALA A 2 -5.50 53.46 16.19
C ALA A 2 -5.06 52.47 15.12
N SER A 3 -4.04 51.66 15.44
CA SER A 3 -3.58 50.54 14.63
C SER A 3 -4.47 49.35 14.92
N SER A 4 -5.28 48.96 13.92
CA SER A 4 -6.00 47.70 13.91
C SER A 4 -5.03 46.58 13.59
N GLU A 5 -4.76 45.69 14.53
CA GLU A 5 -4.10 44.42 14.29
C GLU A 5 -5.06 43.50 13.56
N ALA A 6 -4.79 43.27 12.29
CA ALA A 6 -5.40 42.20 11.51
C ALA A 6 -4.83 40.86 12.00
N GLY A 7 -5.64 40.10 12.73
CA GLY A 7 -5.35 38.71 13.06
C GLY A 7 -5.11 37.90 11.78
N THR A 8 -3.92 37.35 11.66
CA THR A 8 -3.46 36.67 10.47
C THR A 8 -4.16 35.32 10.30
N SER A 9 -4.57 35.02 9.11
CA SER A 9 -5.18 33.77 8.61
C SER A 9 -4.37 32.49 8.93
N SER A 10 -3.16 32.62 9.49
CA SER A 10 -2.28 31.53 9.90
C SER A 10 -2.72 30.81 11.18
N ASP A 11 -3.46 31.49 12.06
CA ASP A 11 -3.91 30.90 13.34
C ASP A 11 -5.14 30.01 13.16
N VAL A 12 -5.94 30.24 12.11
CA VAL A 12 -7.10 29.39 11.77
C VAL A 12 -6.64 28.10 11.07
N ALA A 13 -5.56 28.14 10.27
CA ALA A 13 -4.99 26.96 9.63
C ALA A 13 -4.28 26.01 10.63
N ARG A 14 -3.70 26.56 11.71
CA ARG A 14 -3.11 25.75 12.79
C ARG A 14 -4.16 25.02 13.65
N ALA A 15 -5.37 25.49 13.70
CA ALA A 15 -6.46 24.88 14.47
C ALA A 15 -7.05 23.61 13.83
N LEU A 16 -6.72 23.31 12.57
CA LEU A 16 -7.19 22.12 11.84
C LEU A 16 -6.19 20.93 11.86
N GLU A 17 -4.98 21.12 12.36
CA GLU A 17 -4.02 20.03 12.58
C GLU A 17 -4.24 19.44 13.99
N GLY A 18 -5.25 18.59 14.15
CA GLY A 18 -5.48 17.86 15.39
C GLY A 18 -4.27 17.00 15.75
N GLU A 19 -3.80 17.09 16.98
CA GLU A 19 -2.70 16.29 17.51
C GLU A 19 -2.97 14.78 17.37
N TYR A 20 -4.25 14.37 17.35
CA TYR A 20 -4.73 12.99 17.24
C TYR A 20 -5.76 12.83 16.12
N GLN A 21 -5.72 11.68 15.45
CA GLN A 21 -6.70 11.31 14.43
C GLN A 21 -7.87 10.53 15.03
N VAL A 22 -7.58 9.68 15.98
CA VAL A 22 -8.55 8.80 16.65
C VAL A 22 -8.55 9.07 18.14
N PHE A 23 -9.74 9.18 18.72
CA PHE A 23 -9.96 9.32 20.16
C PHE A 23 -10.71 8.08 20.68
N LEU A 24 -10.14 7.39 21.67
CA LEU A 24 -10.77 6.26 22.35
C LEU A 24 -11.43 6.76 23.64
N SER A 25 -12.75 6.63 23.74
CA SER A 25 -13.49 6.88 24.98
C SER A 25 -13.94 5.54 25.56
N PHE A 26 -13.50 5.20 26.75
CA PHE A 26 -13.75 3.92 27.38
C PHE A 26 -13.75 4.03 28.91
N ARG A 27 -14.31 3.02 29.58
CA ARG A 27 -14.19 2.89 31.02
C ARG A 27 -13.00 1.98 31.36
N GLY A 28 -11.99 2.52 32.04
CA GLY A 28 -10.74 1.82 32.35
C GLY A 28 -10.90 0.48 33.03
N PRO A 29 -11.66 0.37 34.16
CA PRO A 29 -11.87 -0.90 34.84
C PRO A 29 -12.49 -2.01 33.98
N ASP A 30 -13.24 -1.66 32.93
CA ASP A 30 -13.97 -2.64 32.11
C ASP A 30 -13.12 -3.18 30.95
N THR A 31 -12.30 -2.34 30.31
CA THR A 31 -11.71 -2.69 29.01
C THR A 31 -10.23 -2.33 28.85
N ARG A 32 -9.63 -1.53 29.77
CA ARG A 32 -8.26 -1.00 29.63
C ARG A 32 -7.23 -2.12 29.38
N HIS A 33 -7.15 -3.09 30.29
CA HIS A 33 -6.19 -4.20 30.24
C HIS A 33 -6.71 -5.38 29.40
N GLY A 34 -7.17 -5.10 28.19
CA GLY A 34 -7.72 -6.12 27.31
C GLY A 34 -8.07 -5.50 25.95
N PHE A 35 -9.34 -5.44 25.63
CA PHE A 35 -9.82 -5.01 24.32
C PHE A 35 -9.30 -3.62 23.92
N THR A 36 -9.29 -2.65 24.85
CA THR A 36 -8.80 -1.29 24.55
C THR A 36 -7.31 -1.25 24.26
N ASP A 37 -6.48 -2.05 24.96
CA ASP A 37 -5.05 -2.17 24.68
C ASP A 37 -4.82 -2.76 23.28
N PHE A 38 -5.49 -3.87 22.96
CA PHE A 38 -5.38 -4.48 21.61
C PHE A 38 -5.83 -3.53 20.50
N LEU A 39 -6.91 -2.78 20.72
CA LEU A 39 -7.40 -1.81 19.73
C LEU A 39 -6.42 -0.64 19.57
N TYR A 40 -5.89 -0.14 20.67
CA TYR A 40 -4.91 0.94 20.67
C TYR A 40 -3.63 0.55 19.91
N ASP A 41 -3.11 -0.65 20.21
CA ASP A 41 -1.92 -1.17 19.55
C ASP A 41 -2.18 -1.44 18.06
N GLY A 42 -3.32 -2.04 17.70
CA GLY A 42 -3.69 -2.28 16.30
C GLY A 42 -3.84 -1.00 15.48
N LEU A 43 -4.41 0.06 16.07
CA LEU A 43 -4.49 1.37 15.41
C LEU A 43 -3.11 2.03 15.28
N LYS A 44 -2.26 1.93 16.30
CA LYS A 44 -0.88 2.45 16.25
C LYS A 44 0.01 1.70 15.26
N GLU A 45 -0.14 0.40 15.15
CA GLU A 45 0.61 -0.44 14.20
C GLU A 45 0.37 0.00 12.75
N VAL A 46 -0.85 0.45 12.44
CA VAL A 46 -1.20 1.04 11.14
C VAL A 46 -0.73 2.51 11.01
N GLY A 47 -0.16 3.09 12.08
CA GLY A 47 0.42 4.44 12.09
C GLY A 47 -0.56 5.57 12.45
N PHE A 48 -1.73 5.26 13.04
CA PHE A 48 -2.63 6.30 13.51
C PHE A 48 -2.11 6.99 14.76
N ARG A 49 -2.36 8.30 14.88
CA ARG A 49 -2.17 9.06 16.13
C ARG A 49 -3.44 8.88 16.96
N VAL A 50 -3.36 8.01 17.96
CA VAL A 50 -4.49 7.63 18.81
C VAL A 50 -4.34 8.27 20.18
N PHE A 51 -5.37 8.98 20.62
CA PHE A 51 -5.48 9.41 22.01
C PHE A 51 -6.17 8.32 22.82
N ARG A 52 -5.55 7.98 23.94
CA ARG A 52 -6.10 7.10 24.97
C ARG A 52 -5.86 7.77 26.33
N ASP A 53 -6.91 8.00 27.08
CA ASP A 53 -6.76 8.56 28.44
C ASP A 53 -6.24 7.49 29.40
N ASP A 54 -4.97 7.61 29.78
CA ASP A 54 -4.33 6.75 30.78
C ASP A 54 -4.45 7.31 32.21
N GLU A 55 -5.06 8.49 32.38
CA GLU A 55 -5.08 9.25 33.63
C GLU A 55 -6.43 9.25 34.39
N GLU A 56 -7.29 8.24 34.22
CA GLU A 56 -8.57 8.12 34.98
C GLU A 56 -8.42 8.22 36.52
N LEU A 57 -7.22 8.26 37.05
CA LEU A 57 -6.93 8.30 38.49
C LEU A 57 -6.75 9.72 39.05
N ARG A 58 -6.85 10.76 38.25
CA ARG A 58 -6.79 12.13 38.77
C ARG A 58 -8.18 12.60 39.19
N VAL A 59 -8.34 12.70 40.52
CA VAL A 59 -9.52 13.23 41.22
C VAL A 59 -9.64 14.75 40.93
N SER A 60 -10.04 15.14 39.73
CA SER A 60 -10.49 16.50 39.45
C SER A 60 -11.82 16.49 38.72
N ASN A 61 -12.78 17.26 39.19
CA ASN A 61 -14.12 17.39 38.62
C ASN A 61 -14.17 18.15 37.28
N VAL A 62 -13.02 18.50 36.70
CA VAL A 62 -12.91 19.32 35.50
C VAL A 62 -12.13 18.54 34.44
N ILE A 63 -12.71 18.41 33.24
CA ILE A 63 -12.03 17.86 32.06
C ILE A 63 -10.76 18.67 31.79
N GLY A 64 -9.58 18.04 31.86
CA GLY A 64 -8.31 18.70 31.66
C GLY A 64 -8.18 19.34 30.28
N GLU A 65 -7.43 20.42 30.13
CA GLU A 65 -7.25 21.12 28.85
C GLU A 65 -6.65 20.21 27.77
N SER A 66 -5.79 19.25 28.15
CA SER A 66 -5.18 18.27 27.24
C SER A 66 -6.22 17.35 26.62
N LEU A 67 -7.17 16.87 27.44
CA LEU A 67 -8.27 16.01 26.99
C LEU A 67 -9.24 16.77 26.08
N LEU A 68 -9.57 18.02 26.45
CA LEU A 68 -10.43 18.86 25.60
C LEU A 68 -9.77 19.14 24.24
N ARG A 69 -8.46 19.39 24.22
CA ARG A 69 -7.71 19.53 22.96
C ARG A 69 -7.74 18.25 22.15
N ALA A 70 -7.51 17.08 22.77
CA ALA A 70 -7.56 15.80 22.10
C ALA A 70 -8.97 15.51 21.51
N ILE A 71 -10.04 15.73 22.28
CA ILE A 71 -11.42 15.57 21.79
C ILE A 71 -11.69 16.56 20.63
N ASN A 72 -11.32 17.83 20.80
CA ASN A 72 -11.59 18.82 19.75
C ASN A 72 -10.77 18.60 18.48
N GLY A 73 -9.54 18.09 18.61
CA GLY A 73 -8.61 17.85 17.49
C GLY A 73 -8.83 16.54 16.75
N SER A 74 -9.48 15.55 17.35
CA SER A 74 -9.68 14.24 16.72
C SER A 74 -10.76 14.27 15.63
N ILE A 75 -10.58 13.38 14.63
CA ILE A 75 -11.48 13.23 13.47
C ILE A 75 -12.44 12.06 13.69
N ILE A 76 -11.94 10.96 14.26
CA ILE A 76 -12.72 9.77 14.56
C ILE A 76 -12.78 9.54 16.06
N TYR A 77 -13.97 9.28 16.54
CA TYR A 77 -14.24 8.95 17.94
C TYR A 77 -14.73 7.52 18.05
N ILE A 78 -14.11 6.74 18.93
CA ILE A 78 -14.46 5.34 19.18
C ILE A 78 -14.89 5.21 20.65
N PRO A 79 -16.18 5.42 20.95
CA PRO A 79 -16.71 5.11 22.28
C PRO A 79 -16.88 3.60 22.43
N ILE A 80 -16.22 3.02 23.45
CA ILE A 80 -16.32 1.61 23.82
C ILE A 80 -17.31 1.51 24.95
N LEU A 81 -18.56 1.27 24.59
CA LEU A 81 -19.71 1.22 25.49
C LEU A 81 -19.74 -0.14 26.19
N SER A 82 -19.32 -0.20 27.43
CA SER A 82 -19.27 -1.38 28.28
C SER A 82 -20.43 -1.42 29.30
N LYS A 83 -20.58 -2.51 30.03
CA LYS A 83 -21.67 -2.67 31.03
C LYS A 83 -21.73 -1.55 32.04
N THR A 84 -20.58 -1.00 32.45
CA THR A 84 -20.54 0.05 33.48
C THR A 84 -20.12 1.42 32.95
N TYR A 85 -20.06 1.58 31.60
CA TYR A 85 -19.69 2.85 30.96
C TYR A 85 -20.52 4.05 31.48
N ALA A 86 -21.85 3.87 31.56
CA ALA A 86 -22.77 4.92 32.03
C ALA A 86 -22.65 5.24 33.54
N VAL A 87 -21.96 4.42 34.34
CA VAL A 87 -21.69 4.70 35.76
C VAL A 87 -20.63 5.79 35.92
N SER A 88 -19.79 6.02 34.90
CA SER A 88 -18.74 7.05 34.93
C SER A 88 -19.26 8.39 34.42
N LYS A 89 -19.38 9.38 35.29
CA LYS A 89 -19.68 10.77 34.89
C LYS A 89 -18.67 11.30 33.88
N TRP A 90 -17.40 10.89 34.01
CA TRP A 90 -16.32 11.27 33.14
C TRP A 90 -16.58 10.78 31.70
N CYS A 91 -16.83 9.48 31.51
CA CYS A 91 -17.16 8.92 30.20
C CYS A 91 -18.42 9.56 29.58
N LEU A 92 -19.43 9.88 30.39
CA LEU A 92 -20.65 10.54 29.93
C LEU A 92 -20.39 11.98 29.45
N ARG A 93 -19.55 12.74 30.16
CA ARG A 93 -19.13 14.10 29.74
C ARG A 93 -18.31 14.07 28.47
N GLU A 94 -17.36 13.14 28.34
CA GLU A 94 -16.63 12.90 27.09
C GLU A 94 -17.58 12.62 25.94
N LEU A 95 -18.51 11.68 26.11
CA LEU A 95 -19.45 11.29 25.08
C LEU A 95 -20.34 12.45 24.64
N ALA A 96 -20.85 13.24 25.57
CA ALA A 96 -21.63 14.44 25.26
C ALA A 96 -20.82 15.45 24.44
N ARG A 97 -19.55 15.65 24.81
CA ARG A 97 -18.64 16.54 24.06
C ARG A 97 -18.31 16.02 22.67
N ILE A 98 -18.08 14.72 22.53
CA ILE A 98 -17.86 14.05 21.23
C ILE A 98 -19.06 14.27 20.31
N VAL A 99 -20.28 14.02 20.83
CA VAL A 99 -21.51 14.18 20.06
C VAL A 99 -21.74 15.64 19.63
N ASP A 100 -21.43 16.60 20.48
CA ASP A 100 -21.49 18.03 20.16
C ASP A 100 -20.49 18.38 19.03
N ASN A 101 -19.24 17.94 19.14
CA ASN A 101 -18.20 18.18 18.14
C ASN A 101 -18.57 17.60 16.77
N VAL A 102 -19.08 16.36 16.72
CA VAL A 102 -19.51 15.73 15.47
C VAL A 102 -20.72 16.47 14.87
N SER A 103 -21.62 16.99 15.72
CA SER A 103 -22.78 17.78 15.25
C SER A 103 -22.38 19.08 14.56
N LYS A 104 -21.27 19.68 14.99
CA LYS A 104 -20.76 20.98 14.51
C LYS A 104 -19.78 20.84 13.35
N SER A 105 -19.36 19.63 13.01
CA SER A 105 -18.26 19.38 12.06
C SER A 105 -18.68 19.30 10.59
N ASP A 106 -19.94 19.50 10.27
CA ASP A 106 -20.49 19.41 8.90
C ASP A 106 -20.09 18.13 8.12
N GLY A 107 -19.99 17.01 8.86
CA GLY A 107 -19.61 15.68 8.32
C GLY A 107 -18.11 15.37 8.30
N GLU A 108 -17.25 16.30 8.71
CA GLU A 108 -15.79 16.07 8.76
C GLU A 108 -15.36 15.12 9.87
N LYS A 109 -16.18 14.98 10.92
CA LYS A 109 -15.91 14.13 12.08
C LYS A 109 -16.93 13.01 12.18
N SER A 110 -16.51 11.84 12.67
CA SER A 110 -17.41 10.68 12.77
C SER A 110 -17.21 9.87 14.04
N ILE A 111 -18.27 9.13 14.41
CA ILE A 111 -18.27 8.21 15.55
C ILE A 111 -18.36 6.78 15.01
N ILE A 112 -17.56 5.88 15.60
CA ILE A 112 -17.59 4.43 15.40
C ILE A 112 -17.86 3.80 16.77
N PRO A 113 -19.12 3.57 17.17
CA PRO A 113 -19.40 3.01 18.48
C PRO A 113 -19.09 1.52 18.53
N ILE A 114 -18.50 1.08 19.63
CA ILE A 114 -18.26 -0.33 19.93
C ILE A 114 -19.13 -0.70 21.13
N PHE A 115 -20.02 -1.68 20.97
CA PHE A 115 -20.87 -2.21 22.02
C PHE A 115 -20.17 -3.43 22.63
N PHE A 116 -19.45 -3.21 23.72
CA PHE A 116 -18.62 -4.23 24.37
C PHE A 116 -19.41 -4.96 25.45
N HIS A 117 -19.85 -6.18 25.13
CA HIS A 117 -20.69 -7.03 25.99
C HIS A 117 -22.02 -6.36 26.43
N VAL A 118 -22.48 -5.41 25.62
CA VAL A 118 -23.79 -4.75 25.74
C VAL A 118 -24.47 -4.68 24.38
N LYS A 119 -25.79 -4.53 24.36
CA LYS A 119 -26.55 -4.36 23.12
C LYS A 119 -26.86 -2.87 22.89
N PRO A 120 -27.02 -2.42 21.64
CA PRO A 120 -27.50 -1.06 21.36
C PRO A 120 -28.81 -0.71 22.08
N ASP A 121 -29.68 -1.69 22.34
CA ASP A 121 -30.94 -1.51 23.06
C ASP A 121 -30.76 -1.22 24.57
N ASP A 122 -29.68 -1.70 25.17
CA ASP A 122 -29.30 -1.33 26.55
C ASP A 122 -28.95 0.14 26.64
N VAL A 123 -28.20 0.64 25.65
CA VAL A 123 -27.80 2.05 25.57
C VAL A 123 -28.96 2.97 25.19
N LYS A 124 -30.00 2.44 24.48
CA LYS A 124 -31.27 3.14 24.18
C LYS A 124 -32.28 3.15 25.32
N PHE A 125 -31.87 2.75 26.52
CA PHE A 125 -32.73 2.73 27.71
C PHE A 125 -33.94 1.79 27.64
N LYS A 126 -33.85 0.74 26.80
CA LYS A 126 -34.87 -0.30 26.75
C LYS A 126 -34.74 -1.30 27.90
N ASN A 127 -33.57 -1.35 28.53
CA ASN A 127 -33.22 -2.22 29.64
C ASN A 127 -32.72 -1.40 30.84
N PRO A 128 -32.75 -1.93 32.10
CA PRO A 128 -32.35 -1.17 33.29
C PRO A 128 -30.90 -0.70 33.30
N LEU A 129 -29.99 -1.43 32.66
CA LEU A 129 -28.53 -1.27 32.80
C LEU A 129 -28.02 0.18 32.72
N TYR A 130 -28.41 0.91 31.68
CA TYR A 130 -28.02 2.32 31.50
C TYR A 130 -29.02 3.29 32.10
N THR A 131 -30.29 2.87 32.21
CA THR A 131 -31.38 3.66 32.84
C THR A 131 -31.08 3.90 34.30
N ASP A 132 -30.73 2.84 35.04
CA ASP A 132 -30.48 2.92 36.48
C ASP A 132 -29.25 3.80 36.79
N ALA A 133 -28.20 3.69 35.98
CA ALA A 133 -27.03 4.54 36.12
C ALA A 133 -27.37 6.04 35.96
N LEU A 134 -28.19 6.41 34.95
CA LEU A 134 -28.61 7.80 34.79
C LEU A 134 -29.57 8.28 35.88
N LEU A 135 -30.44 7.41 36.39
CA LEU A 135 -31.32 7.74 37.53
C LEU A 135 -30.49 8.05 38.79
N GLU A 136 -29.40 7.32 39.02
CA GLU A 136 -28.50 7.63 40.15
C GLU A 136 -27.80 8.97 39.93
N HIS A 137 -27.31 9.26 38.74
CA HIS A 137 -26.69 10.55 38.41
C HIS A 137 -27.65 11.75 38.50
N SER A 138 -28.96 11.52 38.26
CA SER A 138 -29.96 12.60 38.36
C SER A 138 -30.10 13.19 39.76
N LYS A 139 -29.71 12.43 40.77
CA LYS A 139 -29.72 12.89 42.19
C LYS A 139 -28.63 13.91 42.47
N GLU A 140 -27.47 13.80 41.79
CA GLU A 140 -26.28 14.60 42.05
C GLU A 140 -25.96 15.65 40.96
N SER A 141 -26.39 15.40 39.71
CA SER A 141 -26.06 16.25 38.57
C SER A 141 -27.26 16.35 37.59
N PRO A 142 -28.40 16.88 38.06
CA PRO A 142 -29.64 16.89 37.25
C PRO A 142 -29.50 17.67 35.94
N ASP A 143 -28.71 18.74 35.93
CA ASP A 143 -28.53 19.63 34.77
C ASP A 143 -27.75 18.97 33.62
N GLU A 144 -26.89 17.95 33.91
CA GLU A 144 -26.07 17.29 32.93
C GLU A 144 -26.73 16.02 32.36
N VAL A 145 -27.64 15.37 33.09
CA VAL A 145 -28.20 14.05 32.77
C VAL A 145 -28.97 14.06 31.45
N GLU A 146 -29.67 15.12 31.12
CA GLU A 146 -30.42 15.21 29.87
C GLU A 146 -29.49 15.24 28.65
N ALA A 147 -28.38 15.96 28.75
CA ALA A 147 -27.34 15.99 27.71
C ALA A 147 -26.67 14.64 27.55
N TRP A 148 -26.41 13.91 28.63
CA TRP A 148 -25.85 12.56 28.60
C TRP A 148 -26.81 11.54 27.99
N ARG A 149 -28.10 11.63 28.34
CA ARG A 149 -29.15 10.80 27.73
C ARG A 149 -29.22 11.00 26.23
N ALA A 150 -29.28 12.25 25.77
CA ALA A 150 -29.33 12.59 24.37
C ALA A 150 -28.08 12.09 23.60
N ALA A 151 -26.89 12.18 24.22
CA ALA A 151 -25.66 11.68 23.63
C ALA A 151 -25.66 10.16 23.47
N LEU A 152 -26.06 9.42 24.50
CA LEU A 152 -26.16 7.96 24.47
C LEU A 152 -27.18 7.49 23.41
N GLU A 153 -28.37 8.09 23.37
CA GLU A 153 -29.40 7.77 22.37
C GLU A 153 -28.92 8.03 20.94
N ARG A 154 -28.17 9.14 20.75
CA ARG A 154 -27.63 9.46 19.43
C ARG A 154 -26.58 8.45 18.99
N VAL A 155 -25.64 8.10 19.88
CA VAL A 155 -24.58 7.14 19.59
C VAL A 155 -25.17 5.73 19.35
N ALA A 156 -26.18 5.34 20.12
CA ALA A 156 -26.84 4.05 19.96
C ALA A 156 -27.67 3.91 18.66
N LYS A 157 -27.94 5.01 17.94
CA LYS A 157 -28.56 5.00 16.60
C LYS A 157 -27.52 4.83 15.47
N ILE A 158 -26.23 5.06 15.76
CA ILE A 158 -25.16 4.88 14.78
C ILE A 158 -24.90 3.38 14.63
N MET A 159 -24.70 2.94 13.38
CA MET A 159 -24.27 1.57 13.12
C MET A 159 -22.85 1.37 13.70
N GLY A 160 -22.74 0.47 14.65
CA GLY A 160 -21.51 0.16 15.38
C GLY A 160 -21.17 -1.31 15.37
N LEU A 161 -20.04 -1.67 15.99
CA LEU A 161 -19.61 -3.04 16.13
C LEU A 161 -20.08 -3.61 17.47
N ASN A 162 -20.70 -4.79 17.41
CA ASN A 162 -21.08 -5.52 18.62
C ASN A 162 -19.97 -6.52 18.96
N VAL A 163 -19.46 -6.47 20.17
CA VAL A 163 -18.44 -7.39 20.68
C VAL A 163 -19.11 -8.32 21.69
N THR A 164 -19.18 -9.60 21.33
CA THR A 164 -19.70 -10.67 22.21
C THR A 164 -18.57 -11.52 22.78
N GLU A 165 -18.84 -12.30 23.82
CA GLU A 165 -17.82 -13.13 24.48
C GLU A 165 -17.26 -14.24 23.58
N ASP A 166 -18.02 -14.67 22.58
CA ASP A 166 -17.65 -15.77 21.67
C ASP A 166 -16.82 -15.30 20.45
N GLN A 167 -16.60 -14.01 20.28
CA GLN A 167 -15.92 -13.46 19.11
C GLN A 167 -14.41 -13.24 19.34
N SER A 168 -13.61 -13.47 18.29
CA SER A 168 -12.18 -13.17 18.31
C SER A 168 -11.94 -11.67 18.39
N GLN A 169 -11.32 -11.20 19.47
CA GLN A 169 -10.96 -9.79 19.63
C GLN A 169 -10.03 -9.30 18.51
N VAL A 170 -9.16 -10.18 17.99
CA VAL A 170 -8.23 -9.85 16.87
C VAL A 170 -9.01 -9.52 15.59
N GLU A 171 -10.06 -10.28 15.26
CA GLU A 171 -10.88 -10.02 14.07
C GLU A 171 -11.67 -8.72 14.21
N ILE A 172 -12.17 -8.44 15.42
CA ILE A 172 -12.88 -7.20 15.71
C ILE A 172 -11.95 -6.00 15.59
N VAL A 173 -10.75 -6.07 16.17
CA VAL A 173 -9.74 -5.00 16.05
C VAL A 173 -9.40 -4.73 14.58
N LYS A 174 -9.20 -5.77 13.76
CA LYS A 174 -8.99 -5.62 12.31
C LYS A 174 -10.15 -4.90 11.65
N SER A 175 -11.39 -5.30 11.94
CA SER A 175 -12.59 -4.66 11.37
C SER A 175 -12.72 -3.19 11.80
N VAL A 176 -12.36 -2.85 13.04
CA VAL A 176 -12.34 -1.44 13.48
C VAL A 176 -11.29 -0.65 12.72
N VAL A 177 -10.08 -1.19 12.57
CA VAL A 177 -8.97 -0.55 11.81
C VAL A 177 -9.40 -0.32 10.35
N GLU A 178 -10.01 -1.31 9.70
CA GLU A 178 -10.53 -1.17 8.33
C GLU A 178 -11.59 -0.06 8.24
N ASN A 179 -12.54 0.01 9.17
CA ASN A 179 -13.54 1.08 9.22
C ASN A 179 -12.92 2.47 9.42
N VAL A 180 -11.85 2.57 10.23
CA VAL A 180 -11.13 3.83 10.43
C VAL A 180 -10.42 4.26 9.14
N LEU A 181 -9.75 3.33 8.46
CA LEU A 181 -9.09 3.58 7.18
C LEU A 181 -10.09 4.07 6.12
N GLU A 182 -11.24 3.40 6.02
CA GLU A 182 -12.31 3.77 5.09
C GLU A 182 -12.85 5.17 5.37
N LYS A 183 -13.19 5.47 6.64
CA LYS A 183 -13.73 6.78 7.03
C LYS A 183 -12.74 7.93 6.84
N LEU A 184 -11.45 7.67 7.04
CA LEU A 184 -10.39 8.65 6.77
C LEU A 184 -9.98 8.68 5.29
N GLU A 185 -10.59 7.85 4.44
CA GLU A 185 -10.24 7.70 3.01
C GLU A 185 -8.75 7.45 2.79
N ILE A 186 -8.12 6.70 3.69
CA ILE A 186 -6.69 6.39 3.62
C ILE A 186 -6.47 5.30 2.58
N LYS A 187 -5.68 5.62 1.57
CA LYS A 187 -5.31 4.68 0.52
C LYS A 187 -4.22 3.75 1.03
N GLN A 188 -4.47 2.46 0.96
CA GLN A 188 -3.44 1.46 1.19
C GLN A 188 -3.09 0.73 -0.11
N LYS A 189 -1.86 0.24 -0.19
CA LYS A 189 -1.36 -0.57 -1.29
C LYS A 189 -1.30 -2.03 -0.89
N GLU A 190 -1.78 -2.90 -1.76
CA GLU A 190 -1.63 -4.33 -1.55
C GLU A 190 -0.15 -4.72 -1.55
N VAL A 191 0.25 -5.47 -0.53
CA VAL A 191 1.60 -6.01 -0.37
C VAL A 191 1.58 -7.53 -0.51
N PRO A 192 2.68 -8.15 -0.95
CA PRO A 192 2.76 -9.61 -1.05
C PRO A 192 2.44 -10.30 0.27
N ARG A 193 1.72 -11.44 0.21
CA ARG A 193 1.33 -12.22 1.41
C ARG A 193 2.52 -12.75 2.22
N HIS A 194 3.66 -12.95 1.57
CA HIS A 194 4.87 -13.54 2.16
C HIS A 194 5.95 -12.49 2.35
N LEU A 195 5.69 -11.48 3.20
CA LEU A 195 6.73 -10.54 3.63
C LEU A 195 7.65 -11.24 4.64
N VAL A 196 8.96 -11.15 4.42
CA VAL A 196 9.98 -11.76 5.29
C VAL A 196 11.16 -10.81 5.40
N GLY A 197 11.66 -10.60 6.64
CA GLY A 197 12.92 -9.92 6.90
C GLY A 197 12.96 -8.43 6.57
N LEU A 198 11.80 -7.78 6.49
CA LEU A 198 11.71 -6.34 6.21
C LEU A 198 11.61 -5.47 7.46
N ASP A 199 11.31 -6.04 8.63
CA ASP A 199 10.94 -5.30 9.84
C ASP A 199 11.99 -4.26 10.25
N ASP A 200 13.28 -4.63 10.27
CA ASP A 200 14.35 -3.71 10.66
C ASP A 200 14.63 -2.65 9.59
N GLN A 201 14.54 -3.02 8.32
CA GLN A 201 14.67 -2.09 7.20
C GLN A 201 13.51 -1.09 7.18
N VAL A 202 12.30 -1.55 7.42
CA VAL A 202 11.09 -0.73 7.55
C VAL A 202 11.23 0.24 8.72
N LYS A 203 11.64 -0.23 9.90
CA LYS A 203 11.90 0.65 11.05
C LYS A 203 12.95 1.72 10.75
N GLN A 204 14.03 1.35 10.06
CA GLN A 204 15.07 2.30 9.67
C GLN A 204 14.54 3.34 8.69
N LEU A 205 13.82 2.93 7.64
CA LEU A 205 13.23 3.85 6.66
C LEU A 205 12.15 4.74 7.28
N THR A 206 11.32 4.20 8.17
CA THR A 206 10.31 4.97 8.90
C THR A 206 10.98 6.03 9.78
N ARG A 207 12.10 5.72 10.45
CA ARG A 207 12.89 6.73 11.19
C ARG A 207 13.48 7.81 10.28
N LEU A 208 13.98 7.43 9.10
CA LEU A 208 14.45 8.40 8.10
C LEU A 208 13.31 9.28 7.57
N SER A 209 12.11 8.76 7.57
CA SER A 209 10.87 9.45 7.18
C SER A 209 10.19 10.16 8.34
N ALA A 210 10.76 10.13 9.58
CA ALA A 210 10.11 10.61 10.78
C ALA A 210 9.43 11.97 10.57
N THR A 211 8.16 12.05 10.95
CA THR A 211 7.28 13.19 10.70
C THR A 211 7.48 14.34 11.68
N ASP A 212 8.27 14.10 12.75
CA ASP A 212 8.50 15.07 13.83
C ASP A 212 9.39 16.27 13.44
N GLN A 213 9.96 16.25 12.21
CA GLN A 213 10.79 17.34 11.71
C GLN A 213 10.11 18.06 10.56
N CYS A 214 10.00 19.37 10.67
CA CYS A 214 9.37 20.26 9.70
C CYS A 214 10.14 20.41 8.36
N ASP A 215 11.04 19.51 8.00
CA ASP A 215 11.78 19.57 6.75
C ASP A 215 11.16 18.69 5.64
N VAL A 216 11.37 19.09 4.39
CA VAL A 216 11.04 18.27 3.23
C VAL A 216 12.08 17.17 3.08
N ARG A 217 11.64 15.91 2.91
CA ARG A 217 12.54 14.77 2.73
C ARG A 217 12.19 13.98 1.48
N LEU A 218 13.25 13.70 0.73
CA LEU A 218 13.21 12.76 -0.37
C LEU A 218 14.02 11.51 0.01
N ILE A 219 13.39 10.35 -0.07
CA ILE A 219 14.02 9.06 0.23
C ILE A 219 14.11 8.28 -1.07
N ALA A 220 15.33 8.04 -1.54
CA ALA A 220 15.62 7.23 -2.71
C ALA A 220 15.97 5.80 -2.29
N ILE A 221 15.08 4.85 -2.53
CA ILE A 221 15.30 3.42 -2.34
C ILE A 221 15.88 2.87 -3.64
N TYR A 222 17.16 2.47 -3.62
CA TYR A 222 17.83 1.98 -4.83
C TYR A 222 18.36 0.56 -4.67
N GLY A 223 18.62 -0.11 -5.78
CA GLY A 223 19.13 -1.48 -5.84
C GLY A 223 18.69 -2.18 -7.12
N MET A 224 19.14 -3.43 -7.31
CA MET A 224 18.88 -4.17 -8.55
C MET A 224 17.40 -4.52 -8.74
N GLY A 225 17.03 -4.94 -9.97
CA GLY A 225 15.69 -5.43 -10.28
C GLY A 225 15.36 -6.69 -9.50
N GLY A 226 14.14 -6.78 -8.93
CA GLY A 226 13.70 -7.96 -8.18
C GLY A 226 14.12 -8.01 -6.72
N ILE A 227 14.86 -7.00 -6.20
CA ILE A 227 15.31 -6.93 -4.80
C ILE A 227 14.19 -6.54 -3.81
N GLY A 228 13.02 -6.15 -4.29
CA GLY A 228 11.88 -5.81 -3.42
C GLY A 228 11.66 -4.32 -3.18
N LYS A 229 12.27 -3.40 -3.95
CA LYS A 229 12.11 -1.94 -3.77
C LYS A 229 10.66 -1.48 -3.78
N THR A 230 9.88 -1.90 -4.76
CA THR A 230 8.44 -1.58 -4.86
C THR A 230 7.67 -2.10 -3.65
N THR A 231 7.99 -3.32 -3.19
CA THR A 231 7.39 -3.91 -1.99
C THR A 231 7.71 -3.08 -0.76
N MET A 232 8.97 -2.70 -0.57
CA MET A 232 9.40 -1.83 0.51
C MET A 232 8.69 -0.48 0.47
N ALA A 233 8.62 0.15 -0.72
CA ALA A 233 7.92 1.42 -0.89
C ALA A 233 6.43 1.32 -0.55
N LYS A 234 5.74 0.22 -0.91
CA LYS A 234 4.35 -0.05 -0.53
C LYS A 234 4.17 -0.21 0.98
N VAL A 235 5.07 -0.93 1.65
CA VAL A 235 5.04 -1.09 3.11
C VAL A 235 5.20 0.26 3.80
N ILE A 236 6.20 1.06 3.41
CA ILE A 236 6.44 2.39 3.98
C ILE A 236 5.26 3.34 3.67
N PHE A 237 4.73 3.30 2.44
CA PHE A 237 3.55 4.09 2.08
C PHE A 237 2.37 3.76 3.00
N ASN A 238 2.07 2.49 3.23
CA ASN A 238 0.96 2.06 4.10
C ASN A 238 1.16 2.53 5.55
N GLN A 239 2.39 2.51 6.07
CA GLN A 239 2.68 3.00 7.42
C GLN A 239 2.56 4.52 7.55
N LEU A 240 2.97 5.27 6.53
CA LEU A 240 2.96 6.73 6.57
C LEU A 240 1.63 7.33 6.12
N SER A 241 0.86 6.64 5.28
CA SER A 241 -0.38 7.16 4.69
C SER A 241 -1.41 7.61 5.71
N SER A 242 -1.48 6.94 6.87
CA SER A 242 -2.34 7.34 7.97
C SER A 242 -2.05 8.75 8.49
N HIS A 243 -0.78 9.18 8.46
CA HIS A 243 -0.35 10.50 8.90
C HIS A 243 -0.79 11.61 7.92
N PHE A 244 -0.74 11.33 6.61
CA PHE A 244 -1.05 12.30 5.57
C PHE A 244 -2.53 12.27 5.13
N GLY A 245 -3.29 11.25 5.53
CA GLY A 245 -4.72 11.11 5.20
C GLY A 245 -4.94 11.05 3.67
N ARG A 246 -5.81 11.91 3.15
CA ARG A 246 -6.14 11.97 1.72
C ARG A 246 -4.98 12.43 0.83
N ARG A 247 -3.94 13.07 1.39
CA ARG A 247 -2.85 13.72 0.64
C ARG A 247 -1.72 12.75 0.30
N CYS A 248 -2.10 11.54 -0.10
CA CYS A 248 -1.17 10.47 -0.44
C CYS A 248 -1.34 10.04 -1.89
N SER A 249 -0.22 9.89 -2.63
CA SER A 249 -0.23 9.33 -3.97
C SER A 249 0.89 8.32 -4.16
N PHE A 250 0.55 7.19 -4.78
CA PHE A 250 1.50 6.17 -5.20
C PHE A 250 1.43 6.01 -6.72
N LEU A 251 2.46 6.45 -7.42
CA LEU A 251 2.58 6.37 -8.88
C LEU A 251 3.45 5.17 -9.24
N GLU A 252 2.82 4.14 -9.81
CA GLU A 252 3.49 2.92 -10.25
C GLU A 252 4.02 3.07 -11.67
N ASP A 253 5.08 2.32 -11.99
CA ASP A 253 5.66 2.21 -13.34
C ASP A 253 5.97 3.56 -14.00
N VAL A 254 6.57 4.49 -13.24
CA VAL A 254 6.87 5.85 -13.70
C VAL A 254 7.74 5.83 -14.96
N ARG A 255 8.72 4.92 -15.03
CA ARG A 255 9.64 4.76 -16.18
C ARG A 255 8.88 4.47 -17.48
N VAL A 256 7.95 3.53 -17.45
CA VAL A 256 7.18 3.11 -18.62
C VAL A 256 6.16 4.18 -18.98
N SER A 257 5.42 4.68 -17.99
CA SER A 257 4.37 5.68 -18.20
C SER A 257 4.94 7.02 -18.70
N SER A 258 6.14 7.41 -18.29
CA SER A 258 6.76 8.66 -18.73
C SER A 258 7.42 8.60 -20.12
N SER A 259 7.34 7.46 -20.82
CA SER A 259 7.91 7.32 -22.17
C SER A 259 7.09 8.05 -23.24
N THR A 260 5.82 8.33 -22.99
CA THR A 260 4.91 9.05 -23.90
C THR A 260 4.36 10.32 -23.23
N GLU A 261 3.95 11.31 -24.02
CA GLU A 261 3.33 12.53 -23.49
C GLU A 261 1.99 12.25 -22.80
N GLU A 262 1.16 11.37 -23.38
CA GLU A 262 -0.11 10.94 -22.77
C GLU A 262 0.11 10.25 -21.43
N GLY A 263 1.16 9.43 -21.34
CA GLY A 263 1.53 8.75 -20.09
C GLY A 263 1.98 9.73 -19.01
N LYS A 264 2.75 10.76 -19.35
CA LYS A 264 3.12 11.85 -18.43
C LYS A 264 1.89 12.57 -17.90
N VAL A 265 0.99 12.99 -18.80
CA VAL A 265 -0.27 13.65 -18.44
C VAL A 265 -1.14 12.75 -17.56
N ARG A 266 -1.19 11.44 -17.85
CA ARG A 266 -1.93 10.48 -17.03
C ARG A 266 -1.37 10.38 -15.60
N LEU A 267 -0.04 10.33 -15.44
CA LEU A 267 0.59 10.33 -14.12
C LEU A 267 0.31 11.63 -13.34
N GLN A 268 0.40 12.78 -14.01
CA GLN A 268 0.09 14.08 -13.43
C GLN A 268 -1.37 14.20 -12.99
N LYS A 269 -2.30 13.73 -13.83
CA LYS A 269 -3.74 13.68 -13.49
C LYS A 269 -3.98 12.77 -12.29
N LYS A 270 -3.33 11.59 -12.24
CA LYS A 270 -3.43 10.68 -11.12
C LYS A 270 -2.91 11.33 -9.84
N LEU A 271 -1.73 11.95 -9.87
CA LEU A 271 -1.17 12.66 -8.73
C LEU A 271 -2.14 13.72 -8.21
N LEU A 272 -2.62 14.61 -9.08
CA LEU A 272 -3.55 15.68 -8.72
C LEU A 272 -4.90 15.13 -8.20
N TYR A 273 -5.42 14.07 -8.82
CA TYR A 273 -6.62 13.39 -8.33
C TYR A 273 -6.43 12.89 -6.90
N ASP A 274 -5.29 12.26 -6.66
CA ASP A 274 -4.97 11.64 -5.38
C ASP A 274 -4.81 12.66 -4.24
N ILE A 275 -4.17 13.82 -4.50
CA ILE A 275 -3.82 14.80 -3.45
C ILE A 275 -4.77 16.02 -3.38
N ALA A 276 -5.45 16.36 -4.48
CA ALA A 276 -6.27 17.57 -4.58
C ALA A 276 -7.69 17.30 -5.16
N GLY A 277 -8.01 16.05 -5.47
CA GLY A 277 -9.32 15.62 -5.92
C GLY A 277 -9.61 15.82 -7.41
N SER A 278 -10.79 15.32 -7.85
CA SER A 278 -11.17 15.20 -9.26
C SER A 278 -11.23 16.55 -10.00
N ARG A 279 -11.58 17.63 -9.31
CA ARG A 279 -11.72 18.97 -9.92
C ARG A 279 -10.37 19.49 -10.44
N CYS A 280 -9.29 19.32 -9.66
CA CYS A 280 -7.94 19.71 -10.07
C CYS A 280 -7.41 18.84 -11.21
N ALA A 281 -7.63 17.53 -11.15
CA ALA A 281 -7.19 16.58 -12.16
C ALA A 281 -7.85 16.82 -13.54
N LYS A 282 -9.15 17.15 -13.59
CA LYS A 282 -9.90 17.42 -14.84
C LYS A 282 -9.41 18.65 -15.60
N GLN A 283 -8.73 19.57 -14.95
CA GLN A 283 -8.24 20.81 -15.57
C GLN A 283 -6.94 20.62 -16.36
N VAL A 284 -6.26 19.50 -16.24
CA VAL A 284 -5.00 19.22 -16.93
C VAL A 284 -5.29 18.76 -18.35
N LYS A 285 -4.81 19.50 -19.34
CA LYS A 285 -4.95 19.19 -20.78
C LYS A 285 -3.64 18.66 -21.36
N ASP A 286 -2.51 19.21 -20.91
CA ASP A 286 -1.17 18.88 -21.35
C ASP A 286 -0.19 18.81 -20.18
N SER A 287 1.03 18.35 -20.44
CA SER A 287 2.05 18.13 -19.41
C SER A 287 2.51 19.42 -18.74
N GLU A 288 2.56 20.54 -19.46
CA GLU A 288 3.02 21.83 -18.91
C GLU A 288 1.98 22.39 -17.91
N GLN A 289 0.71 22.33 -18.27
CA GLN A 289 -0.39 22.72 -17.39
C GLN A 289 -0.46 21.81 -16.16
N GLY A 290 -0.19 20.51 -16.36
CA GLY A 290 -0.10 19.54 -15.27
C GLY A 290 0.99 19.93 -14.27
N MET A 291 2.20 20.23 -14.73
CA MET A 291 3.31 20.68 -13.89
C MET A 291 2.98 21.95 -13.11
N LYS A 292 2.35 22.94 -13.76
CA LYS A 292 1.93 24.17 -13.09
C LYS A 292 0.96 23.91 -11.95
N ARG A 293 -0.06 23.08 -12.18
CA ARG A 293 -1.05 22.71 -11.15
C ARG A 293 -0.45 21.92 -10.00
N ILE A 294 0.41 20.95 -10.30
CA ILE A 294 1.11 20.17 -9.28
C ILE A 294 1.93 21.10 -8.39
N ARG A 295 2.66 22.07 -8.97
CA ARG A 295 3.42 23.08 -8.21
C ARG A 295 2.55 23.83 -7.22
N GLU A 296 1.40 24.34 -7.68
CA GLU A 296 0.47 25.09 -6.85
C GLU A 296 0.00 24.26 -5.64
N VAL A 297 -0.35 22.99 -5.87
CA VAL A 297 -0.82 22.08 -4.81
C VAL A 297 0.30 21.71 -3.84
N LEU A 298 1.47 21.30 -4.34
CA LEU A 298 2.59 20.85 -3.53
C LEU A 298 3.22 21.97 -2.67
N HIS A 299 3.00 23.23 -3.04
CA HIS A 299 3.40 24.38 -2.23
C HIS A 299 2.49 24.60 -1.01
N ILE A 300 1.20 24.25 -1.14
CA ILE A 300 0.18 24.50 -0.11
C ILE A 300 -0.01 23.29 0.79
N GLU A 301 0.00 22.09 0.22
CA GLU A 301 -0.38 20.85 0.91
C GLU A 301 0.85 20.05 1.34
N GLU A 302 0.81 19.54 2.57
CA GLU A 302 1.76 18.54 3.05
C GLU A 302 1.37 17.17 2.49
N VAL A 303 2.28 16.52 1.75
CA VAL A 303 1.97 15.33 0.95
C VAL A 303 2.91 14.17 1.18
N LEU A 304 2.39 12.96 0.99
CA LEU A 304 3.19 11.75 0.80
C LEU A 304 3.07 11.30 -0.66
N VAL A 305 4.17 11.35 -1.41
CA VAL A 305 4.20 10.91 -2.81
C VAL A 305 5.24 9.82 -3.00
N VAL A 306 4.83 8.70 -3.60
CA VAL A 306 5.74 7.63 -4.02
C VAL A 306 5.82 7.59 -5.53
N LEU A 307 7.05 7.63 -6.06
CA LEU A 307 7.37 7.45 -7.48
C LEU A 307 8.09 6.12 -7.64
N ASP A 308 7.40 5.12 -8.16
CA ASP A 308 7.96 3.78 -8.32
C ASP A 308 8.60 3.58 -9.70
N ASP A 309 9.78 2.94 -9.73
CA ASP A 309 10.60 2.64 -10.91
C ASP A 309 11.02 3.89 -11.71
N VAL A 310 11.60 4.86 -11.03
CA VAL A 310 12.20 6.06 -11.65
C VAL A 310 13.52 5.69 -12.31
N ALA A 311 13.72 6.09 -13.58
CA ALA A 311 14.92 5.79 -14.35
C ALA A 311 15.70 7.03 -14.81
N LYS A 312 15.12 8.22 -14.72
CA LYS A 312 15.75 9.50 -15.15
C LYS A 312 15.31 10.63 -14.23
N GLU A 313 16.17 11.63 -14.06
CA GLU A 313 15.88 12.85 -13.29
C GLU A 313 14.62 13.56 -13.82
N GLN A 314 14.46 13.62 -15.12
CA GLN A 314 13.31 14.23 -15.79
C GLN A 314 11.95 13.63 -15.37
N HIS A 315 11.90 12.36 -14.93
CA HIS A 315 10.67 11.77 -14.40
C HIS A 315 10.24 12.45 -13.10
N ILE A 316 11.21 12.82 -12.26
CA ILE A 316 10.98 13.54 -11.01
C ILE A 316 10.55 14.98 -11.32
N GLU A 317 11.26 15.64 -12.23
CA GLU A 317 10.97 17.02 -12.64
C GLU A 317 9.56 17.19 -13.18
N HIS A 318 9.08 16.25 -13.99
CA HIS A 318 7.71 16.28 -14.54
C HIS A 318 6.61 16.06 -13.52
N LEU A 319 6.90 15.41 -12.38
CA LEU A 319 5.90 15.04 -11.37
C LEU A 319 6.01 15.86 -10.09
N ILE A 320 7.22 16.14 -9.63
CA ILE A 320 7.45 16.88 -8.38
C ILE A 320 8.07 18.25 -8.68
N GLY A 321 8.90 18.34 -9.73
CA GLY A 321 9.65 19.54 -10.08
C GLY A 321 10.76 19.87 -9.09
N ASN A 322 11.51 20.94 -9.41
CA ASN A 322 12.54 21.50 -8.54
C ASN A 322 11.98 22.64 -7.68
N TYR A 323 10.79 22.46 -7.13
CA TYR A 323 10.07 23.51 -6.41
C TYR A 323 10.16 23.34 -4.91
N SER A 324 9.91 24.45 -4.21
CA SER A 324 9.73 24.44 -2.78
C SER A 324 8.43 23.70 -2.42
N LEU A 325 8.57 22.50 -1.92
CA LEU A 325 7.45 21.72 -1.36
C LEU A 325 7.08 22.28 0.02
N ARG A 326 5.83 22.08 0.42
CA ARG A 326 5.42 22.40 1.78
C ARG A 326 6.26 21.61 2.78
N SER A 327 6.67 22.30 3.85
CA SER A 327 7.36 21.68 4.99
C SER A 327 6.55 20.49 5.53
N GLY A 328 7.23 19.42 5.92
CA GLY A 328 6.59 18.15 6.33
C GLY A 328 6.38 17.15 5.19
N SER A 329 6.39 17.56 3.92
CA SER A 329 6.17 16.65 2.80
C SER A 329 7.23 15.55 2.71
N ARG A 330 6.81 14.35 2.28
CA ARG A 330 7.63 13.16 2.10
C ARG A 330 7.52 12.64 0.68
N ILE A 331 8.67 12.50 0.03
CA ILE A 331 8.78 11.93 -1.32
C ILE A 331 9.59 10.65 -1.21
N ILE A 332 9.06 9.54 -1.72
CA ILE A 332 9.76 8.25 -1.79
C ILE A 332 9.95 7.91 -3.26
N ILE A 333 11.14 7.56 -3.63
CA ILE A 333 11.48 7.16 -5.00
C ILE A 333 12.06 5.76 -4.96
N THR A 334 11.63 4.89 -5.85
CA THR A 334 12.35 3.65 -6.12
C THR A 334 13.07 3.75 -7.46
N THR A 335 14.32 3.32 -7.49
CA THR A 335 15.16 3.40 -8.69
C THR A 335 16.16 2.24 -8.74
N ARG A 336 16.71 1.97 -9.92
CA ARG A 336 17.83 1.06 -10.11
C ARG A 336 19.17 1.78 -10.14
N ASP A 337 19.13 3.10 -10.28
CA ASP A 337 20.31 3.94 -10.39
C ASP A 337 20.52 4.74 -9.09
N LYS A 338 21.67 4.51 -8.44
CA LYS A 338 22.04 5.20 -7.20
C LYS A 338 22.30 6.70 -7.37
N THR A 339 22.50 7.16 -8.60
CA THR A 339 22.74 8.57 -8.90
C THR A 339 21.45 9.38 -8.97
N ILE A 340 20.29 8.72 -8.99
CA ILE A 340 18.96 9.35 -9.02
C ILE A 340 18.34 9.33 -7.61
N PRO A 341 17.86 10.49 -7.11
CA PRO A 341 17.95 11.83 -7.67
C PRO A 341 19.34 12.44 -7.50
N SER A 342 19.70 13.39 -8.35
CA SER A 342 20.91 14.19 -8.17
C SER A 342 20.76 15.11 -6.95
N ASP A 343 21.89 15.48 -6.34
CA ASP A 343 21.88 16.44 -5.21
C ASP A 343 21.63 17.88 -5.69
N GLU A 344 21.73 18.13 -6.99
CA GLU A 344 21.49 19.41 -7.63
C GLU A 344 20.00 19.58 -7.96
N GLY A 345 19.37 20.61 -7.43
CA GLY A 345 18.00 21.01 -7.82
C GLY A 345 16.86 20.59 -6.89
N PHE A 346 17.09 19.82 -5.84
CA PHE A 346 16.06 19.52 -4.85
C PHE A 346 16.23 20.38 -3.58
N HIS A 347 15.21 21.20 -3.27
CA HIS A 347 15.22 22.06 -2.08
C HIS A 347 14.78 21.31 -0.82
N GLY A 348 15.51 20.25 -0.43
CA GLY A 348 15.21 19.45 0.73
C GLY A 348 16.34 18.48 1.05
N LYS A 349 16.13 17.62 2.05
CA LYS A 349 17.11 16.60 2.41
C LYS A 349 16.88 15.33 1.60
N ILE A 350 17.89 14.93 0.83
CA ILE A 350 17.91 13.65 0.13
C ILE A 350 18.53 12.59 1.05
N ARG A 351 17.86 11.46 1.20
CA ARG A 351 18.34 10.27 1.90
C ARG A 351 18.32 9.10 0.92
N ARG A 352 19.48 8.47 0.72
CA ARG A 352 19.62 7.29 -0.14
C ARG A 352 19.63 6.03 0.73
N TYR A 353 18.83 5.06 0.36
CA TYR A 353 18.75 3.77 1.03
C TYR A 353 18.99 2.66 0.02
N GLU A 354 20.07 1.91 0.22
CA GLU A 354 20.38 0.75 -0.60
C GLU A 354 19.64 -0.48 -0.13
N MET A 355 18.88 -1.10 -1.04
CA MET A 355 18.30 -2.41 -0.79
C MET A 355 19.35 -3.48 -1.04
N LEU A 356 19.75 -4.15 0.03
CA LEU A 356 20.70 -5.25 -0.01
C LEU A 356 19.97 -6.58 -0.21
N ASP A 357 20.72 -7.58 -0.64
CA ASP A 357 20.25 -8.96 -0.72
C ASP A 357 19.70 -9.45 0.61
N MET A 358 18.68 -10.28 0.53
CA MET A 358 18.04 -10.88 1.70
C MET A 358 19.01 -11.77 2.45
N ALA A 359 19.12 -11.60 3.77
CA ALA A 359 19.95 -12.45 4.61
C ALA A 359 19.52 -13.93 4.51
N ALA A 360 20.48 -14.85 4.56
CA ALA A 360 20.25 -16.29 4.35
C ALA A 360 19.10 -16.90 5.17
N PRO A 361 18.89 -16.57 6.46
CA PRO A 361 17.74 -17.09 7.22
C PRO A 361 16.39 -16.64 6.63
N HIS A 362 16.28 -15.38 6.24
CA HIS A 362 15.07 -14.81 5.64
C HIS A 362 14.84 -15.35 4.22
N ALA A 363 15.92 -15.50 3.44
CA ALA A 363 15.88 -16.13 2.12
C ALA A 363 15.35 -17.57 2.20
N LEU A 364 15.81 -18.35 3.17
CA LEU A 364 15.31 -19.70 3.40
C LEU A 364 13.84 -19.70 3.83
N GLN A 365 13.45 -18.80 4.71
CA GLN A 365 12.06 -18.65 5.15
C GLN A 365 11.14 -18.31 3.98
N LEU A 366 11.50 -17.32 3.15
CA LEU A 366 10.76 -16.95 1.96
C LEU A 366 10.64 -18.12 0.98
N PHE A 367 11.74 -18.80 0.71
CA PHE A 367 11.76 -20.00 -0.13
C PHE A 367 10.80 -21.08 0.40
N CYS A 368 10.82 -21.36 1.69
CA CYS A 368 9.96 -22.37 2.31
C CYS A 368 8.47 -22.00 2.22
N ARG A 369 8.11 -20.72 2.40
CA ARG A 369 6.75 -20.25 2.21
C ARG A 369 6.23 -20.52 0.80
N HIS A 370 7.08 -20.35 -0.22
CA HIS A 370 6.72 -20.62 -1.61
C HIS A 370 6.73 -22.13 -1.95
N ALA A 371 7.72 -22.88 -1.47
CA ALA A 371 7.88 -24.29 -1.81
C ALA A 371 6.94 -25.21 -0.99
N PHE A 372 6.71 -24.91 0.27
CA PHE A 372 6.00 -25.77 1.22
C PHE A 372 4.75 -25.11 1.83
N GLY A 373 4.65 -23.78 1.85
CA GLY A 373 3.63 -23.04 2.58
C GLY A 373 3.90 -22.91 4.08
N THR A 374 5.15 -23.15 4.51
CA THR A 374 5.62 -23.12 5.92
C THR A 374 6.86 -22.24 6.05
N ASP A 375 7.21 -21.81 7.26
CA ASP A 375 8.36 -20.95 7.52
C ASP A 375 9.71 -21.71 7.55
N SER A 376 9.66 -23.02 7.61
CA SER A 376 10.83 -23.91 7.68
C SER A 376 10.71 -25.06 6.69
N PRO A 377 11.86 -25.61 6.24
CA PRO A 377 11.85 -26.73 5.32
C PRO A 377 11.32 -28.00 6.00
N LEU A 378 10.67 -28.86 5.23
CA LEU A 378 10.34 -30.21 5.69
C LEU A 378 11.64 -31.00 5.96
N ASN A 379 11.65 -31.86 7.01
CA ASN A 379 12.85 -32.56 7.48
C ASN A 379 13.65 -33.19 6.34
N ASP A 380 12.99 -33.87 5.44
CA ASP A 380 13.60 -34.58 4.31
C ASP A 380 14.17 -33.66 3.20
N TYR A 381 13.81 -32.38 3.22
CA TYR A 381 14.22 -31.37 2.24
C TYR A 381 15.16 -30.31 2.82
N CYS A 382 15.46 -30.34 4.12
CA CYS A 382 16.24 -29.31 4.79
C CYS A 382 17.60 -29.06 4.12
N CYS A 383 18.41 -30.11 3.91
CA CYS A 383 19.72 -29.97 3.31
C CYS A 383 19.69 -29.43 1.87
N ILE A 384 18.72 -29.90 1.06
CA ILE A 384 18.63 -29.47 -0.34
C ILE A 384 18.07 -28.06 -0.46
N SER A 385 17.13 -27.66 0.40
CA SER A 385 16.59 -26.29 0.46
C SER A 385 17.70 -25.27 0.75
N ASN A 386 18.53 -25.54 1.75
CA ASN A 386 19.66 -24.67 2.08
C ASN A 386 20.64 -24.52 0.90
N LYS A 387 20.97 -25.63 0.22
CA LYS A 387 21.86 -25.60 -0.96
C LYS A 387 21.26 -24.81 -2.12
N ILE A 388 19.96 -24.98 -2.40
CA ILE A 388 19.26 -24.24 -3.44
C ILE A 388 19.26 -22.75 -3.12
N VAL A 389 18.85 -22.36 -1.90
CA VAL A 389 18.82 -20.96 -1.47
C VAL A 389 20.20 -20.32 -1.55
N SER A 390 21.27 -21.04 -1.13
CA SER A 390 22.65 -20.55 -1.28
C SER A 390 23.05 -20.35 -2.75
N SER A 391 22.60 -21.22 -3.65
CA SER A 391 22.90 -21.08 -5.10
C SER A 391 22.05 -19.99 -5.78
N VAL A 392 20.82 -19.75 -5.30
CA VAL A 392 19.95 -18.69 -5.81
C VAL A 392 20.46 -17.32 -5.37
N GLY A 393 21.01 -17.23 -4.18
CA GLY A 393 21.40 -15.98 -3.55
C GLY A 393 20.21 -15.28 -2.86
N GLY A 394 20.44 -14.05 -2.39
CA GLY A 394 19.48 -13.28 -1.58
C GLY A 394 18.45 -12.49 -2.39
N LEU A 395 18.25 -12.75 -3.68
CA LEU A 395 17.29 -12.01 -4.51
C LEU A 395 15.86 -12.53 -4.32
N PRO A 396 14.93 -11.77 -3.72
CA PRO A 396 13.58 -12.22 -3.42
C PRO A 396 12.83 -12.79 -4.62
N LEU A 397 12.87 -12.13 -5.78
CA LEU A 397 12.21 -12.60 -7.00
C LEU A 397 12.69 -14.00 -7.43
N ALA A 398 13.98 -14.25 -7.40
CA ALA A 398 14.52 -15.54 -7.80
C ALA A 398 14.12 -16.63 -6.79
N ILE A 399 14.13 -16.31 -5.50
CA ILE A 399 13.69 -17.22 -4.42
C ILE A 399 12.21 -17.56 -4.60
N GLU A 400 11.35 -16.58 -4.86
CA GLU A 400 9.91 -16.74 -5.10
C GLU A 400 9.64 -17.67 -6.29
N VAL A 401 10.26 -17.38 -7.44
CA VAL A 401 10.06 -18.14 -8.68
C VAL A 401 10.58 -19.57 -8.55
N ILE A 402 11.79 -19.78 -8.01
CA ILE A 402 12.37 -21.10 -7.87
C ILE A 402 11.66 -21.91 -6.78
N GLY A 403 11.34 -21.31 -5.64
CA GLY A 403 10.56 -21.96 -4.58
C GLY A 403 9.19 -22.43 -5.09
N SER A 404 8.48 -21.55 -5.81
CA SER A 404 7.17 -21.87 -6.38
C SER A 404 7.24 -22.96 -7.45
N SER A 405 8.30 -23.00 -8.27
CA SER A 405 8.49 -24.04 -9.30
C SER A 405 8.74 -25.43 -8.70
N LEU A 406 9.25 -25.51 -7.47
CA LEU A 406 9.51 -26.74 -6.74
C LEU A 406 8.33 -27.23 -5.87
N LYS A 407 7.28 -26.43 -5.75
CA LYS A 407 6.10 -26.77 -4.98
C LYS A 407 5.48 -28.08 -5.47
N ARG A 408 5.22 -29.00 -4.52
CA ARG A 408 4.68 -30.35 -4.78
C ARG A 408 5.53 -31.23 -5.72
N LYS A 409 6.82 -30.92 -5.96
CA LYS A 409 7.72 -31.73 -6.77
C LYS A 409 8.46 -32.75 -5.92
N ASN A 410 8.84 -33.88 -6.53
CA ASN A 410 9.61 -34.94 -5.85
C ASN A 410 11.11 -34.57 -5.71
N LYS A 411 11.84 -35.32 -4.90
CA LYS A 411 13.28 -35.07 -4.63
C LYS A 411 14.17 -35.14 -5.88
N ALA A 412 13.79 -35.88 -6.92
CA ALA A 412 14.59 -35.97 -8.14
C ALA A 412 14.61 -34.62 -8.86
N VAL A 413 13.43 -33.98 -9.01
CA VAL A 413 13.31 -32.64 -9.61
C VAL A 413 14.05 -31.57 -8.78
N TRP A 414 14.05 -31.69 -7.45
CA TRP A 414 14.81 -30.81 -6.56
C TRP A 414 16.32 -30.92 -6.78
N LYS A 415 16.83 -32.16 -6.98
CA LYS A 415 18.24 -32.38 -7.27
C LYS A 415 18.64 -31.82 -8.64
N GLU A 416 17.83 -32.07 -9.65
CA GLU A 416 18.00 -31.50 -10.98
C GLU A 416 18.05 -29.96 -10.95
N MET A 417 17.13 -29.33 -10.22
CA MET A 417 17.12 -27.87 -10.02
C MET A 417 18.44 -27.39 -9.38
N LEU A 418 18.89 -28.05 -8.32
CA LEU A 418 20.14 -27.71 -7.65
C LEU A 418 21.34 -27.83 -8.60
N ASP A 419 21.41 -28.91 -9.39
CA ASP A 419 22.52 -29.13 -10.33
C ASP A 419 22.50 -28.10 -11.47
N ASN A 420 21.33 -27.71 -11.95
CA ASN A 420 21.19 -26.64 -12.93
C ASN A 420 21.65 -25.29 -12.35
N LEU A 421 21.31 -24.98 -11.09
CA LEU A 421 21.69 -23.74 -10.44
C LEU A 421 23.21 -23.64 -10.20
N LYS A 422 23.92 -24.74 -9.90
CA LYS A 422 25.38 -24.74 -9.73
C LYS A 422 26.15 -24.33 -10.98
N ASN A 423 25.56 -24.51 -12.15
CA ASN A 423 26.19 -24.19 -13.43
C ASN A 423 25.91 -22.74 -13.87
N VAL A 424 25.20 -21.95 -13.08
CA VAL A 424 24.85 -20.56 -13.40
C VAL A 424 25.67 -19.61 -12.50
N PRO A 425 26.40 -18.62 -13.04
CA PRO A 425 27.06 -17.61 -12.26
C PRO A 425 26.12 -16.85 -11.32
N GLU A 426 26.58 -16.49 -10.12
CA GLU A 426 25.74 -15.80 -9.11
C GLU A 426 25.19 -14.48 -9.61
N GLU A 427 25.90 -13.78 -10.48
CA GLU A 427 25.51 -12.46 -11.02
C GLU A 427 24.48 -12.53 -12.14
N GLU A 428 24.22 -13.71 -12.72
CA GLU A 428 23.32 -13.86 -13.88
C GLU A 428 21.89 -14.21 -13.49
N ILE A 429 21.14 -13.23 -13.01
CA ILE A 429 19.74 -13.40 -12.58
C ILE A 429 18.85 -13.96 -13.67
N LEU A 430 18.99 -13.49 -14.91
CA LEU A 430 18.18 -13.97 -16.03
C LEU A 430 18.38 -15.47 -16.30
N ASN A 431 19.61 -15.97 -16.15
CA ASN A 431 19.89 -17.40 -16.31
C ASN A 431 19.28 -18.23 -15.19
N LYS A 432 19.27 -17.73 -13.94
CA LYS A 432 18.56 -18.39 -12.82
C LYS A 432 17.06 -18.47 -13.06
N LEU A 433 16.45 -17.38 -13.51
CA LEU A 433 15.03 -17.32 -13.87
C LEU A 433 14.71 -18.21 -15.09
N LYS A 434 15.65 -18.31 -16.06
CA LYS A 434 15.52 -19.17 -17.25
C LYS A 434 15.32 -20.63 -16.89
N ILE A 435 15.93 -21.14 -15.81
CA ILE A 435 15.73 -22.52 -15.34
C ILE A 435 14.24 -22.79 -15.09
N SER A 436 13.52 -21.85 -14.49
CA SER A 436 12.08 -21.99 -14.25
C SER A 436 11.26 -21.96 -15.54
N TYR A 437 11.67 -21.15 -16.52
CA TYR A 437 11.10 -21.13 -17.86
C TYR A 437 11.37 -22.45 -18.61
N ASP A 438 12.59 -22.96 -18.56
CA ASP A 438 12.97 -24.21 -19.27
C ASP A 438 12.16 -25.40 -18.76
N GLY A 439 11.75 -25.41 -17.48
CA GLY A 439 10.86 -26.41 -16.89
C GLY A 439 9.38 -26.30 -17.26
N LEU A 440 8.98 -25.37 -18.13
CA LEU A 440 7.63 -25.26 -18.68
C LEU A 440 7.45 -26.22 -19.86
N ASP A 441 6.20 -26.67 -20.11
CA ASP A 441 5.88 -27.35 -21.36
C ASP A 441 5.83 -26.37 -22.55
N ASN A 442 5.71 -26.87 -23.75
CA ASN A 442 5.74 -26.04 -24.96
C ASN A 442 4.61 -25.01 -25.00
N ASN A 443 3.39 -25.38 -24.60
CA ASN A 443 2.24 -24.49 -24.61
C ASN A 443 2.44 -23.36 -23.57
N GLN A 444 2.89 -23.70 -22.37
CA GLN A 444 3.20 -22.74 -21.30
C GLN A 444 4.32 -21.78 -21.72
N LYS A 445 5.37 -22.28 -22.41
CA LYS A 445 6.45 -21.44 -22.98
C LYS A 445 5.92 -20.44 -23.99
N HIS A 446 5.01 -20.87 -24.87
CA HIS A 446 4.37 -19.98 -25.84
C HIS A 446 3.59 -18.86 -25.13
N ILE A 447 2.72 -19.21 -24.18
CA ILE A 447 1.92 -18.25 -23.39
C ILE A 447 2.84 -17.28 -22.63
N PHE A 448 3.90 -17.77 -21.97
CA PHE A 448 4.87 -16.93 -21.27
C PHE A 448 5.53 -15.91 -22.20
N LEU A 449 5.99 -16.33 -23.38
CA LEU A 449 6.62 -15.44 -24.35
C LEU A 449 5.63 -14.44 -24.94
N ASP A 450 4.39 -14.84 -25.17
CA ASP A 450 3.34 -13.93 -25.64
C ASP A 450 3.03 -12.85 -24.62
N ILE A 451 2.90 -13.22 -23.33
CA ILE A 451 2.68 -12.23 -22.28
C ILE A 451 3.89 -11.29 -22.16
N SER A 452 5.12 -11.80 -22.15
CA SER A 452 6.32 -10.98 -21.99
C SER A 452 6.59 -10.02 -23.16
N CYS A 453 6.16 -10.37 -24.36
CA CYS A 453 6.42 -9.57 -25.55
C CYS A 453 5.22 -8.70 -25.98
N LEU A 454 3.98 -9.21 -25.84
CA LEU A 454 2.80 -8.64 -26.49
C LEU A 454 1.69 -8.25 -25.50
N PHE A 455 1.43 -9.08 -24.47
CA PHE A 455 0.22 -8.95 -23.64
C PHE A 455 0.48 -8.46 -22.21
N PHE A 456 1.68 -7.95 -21.92
CA PHE A 456 1.94 -7.31 -20.64
C PHE A 456 1.02 -6.10 -20.46
N ASN A 457 0.32 -6.05 -19.33
CA ASN A 457 -0.66 -5.02 -18.97
C ASN A 457 -1.93 -4.98 -19.85
N GLU A 458 -2.16 -6.01 -20.66
CA GLU A 458 -3.38 -6.19 -21.47
C GLU A 458 -4.42 -7.02 -20.72
N LYS A 459 -5.71 -6.85 -21.07
CA LYS A 459 -6.81 -7.67 -20.53
C LYS A 459 -6.62 -9.12 -20.93
N THR A 460 -6.95 -10.04 -20.01
CA THR A 460 -6.80 -11.48 -20.21
C THR A 460 -7.69 -12.04 -21.32
N THR A 461 -8.84 -11.42 -21.56
CA THR A 461 -9.90 -11.91 -22.45
C THR A 461 -9.41 -12.22 -23.88
N ASN A 462 -8.83 -11.23 -24.56
CA ASN A 462 -8.42 -11.40 -25.97
C ASN A 462 -7.28 -12.42 -26.14
N PRO A 463 -6.21 -12.39 -25.34
CA PRO A 463 -5.17 -13.42 -25.41
C PRO A 463 -5.70 -14.83 -25.16
N ILE A 464 -6.62 -15.01 -24.21
CA ILE A 464 -7.21 -16.32 -23.91
C ILE A 464 -7.94 -16.88 -25.14
N TYR A 465 -8.79 -16.09 -25.81
CA TYR A 465 -9.46 -16.53 -27.04
C TYR A 465 -8.48 -16.91 -28.15
N MET A 466 -7.40 -16.12 -28.31
CA MET A 466 -6.36 -16.40 -29.30
C MET A 466 -5.65 -17.71 -28.98
N TRP A 467 -5.23 -17.95 -27.75
CA TRP A 467 -4.54 -19.17 -27.33
C TRP A 467 -5.45 -20.41 -27.41
N ASP A 468 -6.74 -20.24 -27.12
CA ASP A 468 -7.73 -21.31 -27.22
C ASP A 468 -7.92 -21.75 -28.69
N HIS A 469 -8.03 -20.78 -29.60
CA HIS A 469 -8.06 -21.05 -31.04
C HIS A 469 -6.78 -21.75 -31.54
N CYS A 470 -5.63 -21.40 -30.96
CA CYS A 470 -4.33 -22.03 -31.23
C CYS A 470 -4.12 -23.37 -30.48
N GLN A 471 -5.11 -23.88 -29.74
CA GLN A 471 -5.06 -25.13 -28.96
C GLN A 471 -3.93 -25.17 -27.91
N LEU A 472 -3.59 -24.02 -27.31
CA LEU A 472 -2.53 -23.90 -26.30
C LEU A 472 -3.00 -24.20 -24.89
N ASN A 473 -4.27 -24.57 -24.65
CA ASN A 473 -4.86 -24.80 -23.33
C ASN A 473 -4.62 -23.63 -22.35
N PRO A 474 -5.14 -22.42 -22.64
CA PRO A 474 -4.77 -21.21 -21.94
C PRO A 474 -5.08 -21.26 -20.43
N GLN A 475 -6.20 -21.85 -20.00
CA GLN A 475 -6.57 -21.96 -18.58
C GLN A 475 -5.47 -22.66 -17.78
N ARG A 476 -5.04 -23.84 -18.24
CA ARG A 476 -3.97 -24.61 -17.61
C ARG A 476 -2.62 -23.87 -17.69
N GLY A 477 -2.35 -23.22 -18.83
CA GLY A 477 -1.12 -22.46 -19.02
C GLY A 477 -1.02 -21.29 -18.04
N ILE A 478 -2.07 -20.49 -17.92
CA ILE A 478 -2.18 -19.36 -17.00
C ILE A 478 -2.10 -19.83 -15.54
N GLU A 479 -2.81 -20.89 -15.18
CA GLU A 479 -2.76 -21.47 -13.84
C GLU A 479 -1.32 -21.82 -13.44
N VAL A 480 -0.62 -22.59 -14.28
CA VAL A 480 0.78 -22.99 -14.00
C VAL A 480 1.72 -21.80 -13.94
N LEU A 481 1.61 -20.83 -14.86
CA LEU A 481 2.45 -19.64 -14.84
C LEU A 481 2.21 -18.80 -13.59
N THR A 482 0.96 -18.71 -13.12
CA THR A 482 0.59 -18.01 -11.89
C THR A 482 1.07 -18.76 -10.65
N GLU A 483 0.89 -20.10 -10.60
CA GLU A 483 1.39 -20.93 -9.49
C GLU A 483 2.92 -20.85 -9.34
N ARG A 484 3.65 -20.70 -10.45
CA ARG A 484 5.12 -20.54 -10.45
C ARG A 484 5.60 -19.10 -10.26
N CYS A 485 4.70 -18.18 -9.96
CA CYS A 485 5.00 -16.74 -9.78
C CYS A 485 5.68 -16.09 -11.01
N LEU A 486 5.49 -16.65 -12.20
CA LEU A 486 5.98 -16.10 -13.46
C LEU A 486 5.10 -14.97 -13.98
N ILE A 487 3.80 -15.04 -13.70
CA ILE A 487 2.82 -13.99 -14.00
C ILE A 487 1.88 -13.77 -12.81
N LYS A 488 1.18 -12.66 -12.83
CA LYS A 488 0.03 -12.37 -11.93
C LYS A 488 -1.13 -11.87 -12.77
N ILE A 489 -2.35 -12.10 -12.29
CA ILE A 489 -3.55 -11.45 -12.81
C ILE A 489 -3.95 -10.39 -11.79
N LEU A 490 -4.08 -9.15 -12.23
CA LEU A 490 -4.49 -8.02 -11.39
C LEU A 490 -6.01 -8.00 -11.24
N ASP A 491 -6.54 -7.28 -10.23
CA ASP A 491 -7.99 -7.15 -9.96
C ASP A 491 -8.79 -6.57 -11.14
N ASN A 492 -8.13 -5.84 -12.03
CA ASN A 492 -8.72 -5.29 -13.26
C ASN A 492 -8.65 -6.26 -14.46
N ASP A 493 -8.42 -7.54 -14.20
CA ASP A 493 -8.34 -8.62 -15.17
C ASP A 493 -7.24 -8.45 -16.24
N LYS A 494 -6.08 -7.92 -15.84
CA LYS A 494 -4.91 -7.74 -16.70
C LYS A 494 -3.75 -8.65 -16.31
N PHE A 495 -2.97 -9.08 -17.31
CA PHE A 495 -1.71 -9.77 -17.08
C PHE A 495 -0.66 -8.81 -16.53
N TRP A 496 0.00 -9.24 -15.46
CA TRP A 496 1.17 -8.57 -14.91
C TRP A 496 2.36 -9.54 -14.85
N MET A 497 3.55 -9.04 -15.18
CA MET A 497 4.79 -9.79 -15.14
C MET A 497 5.93 -8.89 -14.66
N HIS A 498 6.83 -9.43 -13.84
CA HIS A 498 7.98 -8.66 -13.37
C HIS A 498 8.95 -8.35 -14.52
N ASP A 499 9.56 -7.15 -14.53
CA ASP A 499 10.47 -6.68 -15.58
C ASP A 499 11.61 -7.64 -15.92
N GLN A 500 12.17 -8.33 -14.91
CA GLN A 500 13.21 -9.33 -15.15
C GLN A 500 12.69 -10.54 -15.95
N LEU A 501 11.42 -10.92 -15.76
CA LEU A 501 10.77 -11.99 -16.53
C LEU A 501 10.40 -11.52 -17.94
N ILE A 502 9.99 -10.25 -18.09
CA ILE A 502 9.79 -9.62 -19.40
C ILE A 502 11.12 -9.59 -20.16
N ALA A 503 12.19 -9.14 -19.51
CA ALA A 503 13.54 -9.10 -20.10
C ALA A 503 14.01 -10.50 -20.50
N LEU A 504 13.76 -11.52 -19.68
CA LEU A 504 14.06 -12.91 -19.98
C LEU A 504 13.30 -13.39 -21.24
N GLY A 505 11.98 -13.19 -21.30
CA GLY A 505 11.16 -13.60 -22.45
C GLY A 505 11.62 -12.96 -23.75
N ARG A 506 11.86 -11.64 -23.73
CA ARG A 506 12.38 -10.89 -24.89
C ARG A 506 13.79 -11.32 -25.29
N LYS A 507 14.68 -11.62 -24.32
CA LYS A 507 16.00 -12.16 -24.58
C LYS A 507 15.89 -13.53 -25.28
N ILE A 508 15.05 -14.44 -24.78
CA ILE A 508 14.84 -15.75 -25.38
C ILE A 508 14.37 -15.65 -26.84
N VAL A 509 13.46 -14.72 -27.15
CA VAL A 509 12.97 -14.52 -28.53
C VAL A 509 14.09 -14.01 -29.43
N ARG A 510 14.92 -13.07 -28.95
CA ARG A 510 16.08 -12.54 -29.70
C ARG A 510 17.16 -13.60 -29.92
N ASP A 511 17.50 -14.36 -28.88
CA ASP A 511 18.53 -15.41 -28.95
C ASP A 511 18.12 -16.51 -29.94
N ASN A 512 16.84 -16.92 -29.94
CA ASN A 512 16.31 -17.93 -30.87
C ASN A 512 16.31 -17.47 -32.34
N SER A 513 16.34 -16.16 -32.61
CA SER A 513 16.41 -15.60 -33.97
C SER A 513 17.85 -15.23 -34.38
N HIS A 514 18.84 -15.52 -33.56
CA HIS A 514 20.25 -15.10 -33.73
C HIS A 514 20.41 -13.60 -33.98
N GLY A 515 19.49 -12.78 -33.43
CA GLY A 515 19.46 -11.34 -33.60
C GLY A 515 18.84 -10.83 -34.90
N GLU A 516 18.44 -11.72 -35.81
CA GLU A 516 17.79 -11.35 -37.07
C GLU A 516 16.30 -11.02 -36.85
N LEU A 517 15.88 -9.77 -37.05
CA LEU A 517 14.51 -9.30 -36.82
C LEU A 517 13.47 -10.11 -37.61
N GLY A 518 13.73 -10.43 -38.88
CA GLY A 518 12.82 -11.18 -39.73
C GLY A 518 12.62 -12.64 -39.32
N LYS A 519 13.43 -13.18 -38.41
CA LYS A 519 13.33 -14.54 -37.86
C LYS A 519 12.75 -14.59 -36.44
N GLN A 520 12.49 -13.45 -35.84
CA GLN A 520 11.91 -13.39 -34.51
C GLN A 520 10.48 -13.96 -34.50
N SER A 521 10.20 -14.82 -33.54
CA SER A 521 8.86 -15.39 -33.37
C SER A 521 7.83 -14.38 -32.88
N ARG A 522 8.26 -13.27 -32.30
CA ARG A 522 7.44 -12.17 -31.75
C ARG A 522 8.12 -10.83 -31.95
N LEU A 523 7.33 -9.81 -32.30
CA LEU A 523 7.78 -8.44 -32.46
C LEU A 523 6.95 -7.56 -31.52
N TRP A 524 7.62 -6.81 -30.65
CA TRP A 524 6.99 -5.95 -29.63
C TRP A 524 7.34 -4.48 -29.77
N ILE A 525 8.13 -4.13 -30.77
CA ILE A 525 8.47 -2.76 -31.15
C ILE A 525 7.76 -2.47 -32.47
N ALA A 526 6.83 -1.52 -32.45
CA ALA A 526 5.96 -1.22 -33.61
C ALA A 526 6.79 -0.81 -34.85
N GLU A 527 7.85 -0.03 -34.68
CA GLU A 527 8.74 0.39 -35.75
C GLU A 527 9.44 -0.80 -36.42
N GLU A 528 10.01 -1.72 -35.62
CA GLU A 528 10.62 -2.96 -36.12
C GLU A 528 9.61 -3.83 -36.89
N ALA A 529 8.38 -3.91 -36.41
CA ALA A 529 7.31 -4.67 -37.07
C ALA A 529 6.93 -4.03 -38.42
N LEU A 530 6.81 -2.72 -38.49
CA LEU A 530 6.52 -1.97 -39.72
C LEU A 530 7.64 -2.12 -40.76
N ASP A 531 8.90 -2.09 -40.32
CA ASP A 531 10.03 -2.26 -41.24
C ASP A 531 10.04 -3.66 -41.88
N ILE A 532 9.77 -4.71 -41.11
CA ILE A 532 9.67 -6.07 -41.64
C ILE A 532 8.53 -6.19 -42.64
N ILE A 533 7.37 -5.60 -42.40
CA ILE A 533 6.24 -5.61 -43.33
C ILE A 533 6.62 -4.89 -44.63
N ARG A 534 7.31 -3.74 -44.56
CA ARG A 534 7.75 -2.98 -45.73
C ARG A 534 8.77 -3.71 -46.58
N ILE A 535 9.67 -4.48 -45.94
CA ILE A 535 10.73 -5.24 -46.65
C ILE A 535 10.17 -6.53 -47.30
N LYS A 536 8.91 -6.93 -47.01
CA LYS A 536 8.29 -8.19 -47.48
C LYS A 536 9.08 -9.48 -47.14
N GLU A 537 10.03 -9.43 -46.26
CA GLU A 537 10.81 -10.59 -45.78
C GLU A 537 10.13 -11.25 -44.57
N VAL A 538 8.89 -11.72 -44.74
CA VAL A 538 8.23 -12.51 -43.69
C VAL A 538 8.62 -13.98 -43.88
N SER A 539 9.47 -14.50 -43.01
CA SER A 539 9.73 -15.93 -42.97
C SER A 539 8.43 -16.67 -42.66
N LYS A 540 8.18 -17.83 -43.32
CA LYS A 540 6.98 -18.68 -43.14
C LYS A 540 6.77 -19.18 -41.68
N LYS A 541 7.63 -18.83 -40.75
CA LYS A 541 7.59 -19.23 -39.32
C LYS A 541 7.21 -18.10 -38.36
N SER A 542 7.03 -16.87 -38.82
CA SER A 542 6.73 -15.74 -37.95
C SER A 542 5.22 -15.54 -37.87
N SER A 543 4.64 -15.84 -36.73
CA SER A 543 3.30 -15.36 -36.37
C SER A 543 3.43 -13.90 -36.00
N ILE A 544 3.30 -12.99 -36.97
CA ILE A 544 3.34 -11.56 -36.73
C ILE A 544 1.96 -11.14 -36.27
N PHE A 545 1.81 -10.92 -34.96
CA PHE A 545 0.65 -10.23 -34.39
C PHE A 545 0.97 -8.75 -34.28
N ILE A 546 0.37 -7.94 -35.15
CA ILE A 546 0.41 -6.49 -35.04
C ILE A 546 -0.84 -6.08 -34.26
N PHE A 547 -0.66 -5.70 -33.01
CA PHE A 547 -1.69 -4.95 -32.29
C PHE A 547 -1.58 -3.49 -32.71
N GLN A 548 -2.55 -3.04 -33.51
CA GLN A 548 -2.81 -1.64 -33.69
C GLN A 548 -3.30 -1.10 -32.34
N THR A 549 -2.44 -0.45 -31.56
CA THR A 549 -2.92 0.53 -30.60
C THR A 549 -3.58 1.59 -31.45
N GLU A 550 -4.90 1.73 -31.31
CA GLU A 550 -5.65 2.84 -31.90
C GLU A 550 -4.97 4.13 -31.50
N VAL A 551 -4.27 4.72 -32.44
CA VAL A 551 -3.95 6.14 -32.42
C VAL A 551 -5.24 6.79 -32.90
N GLU A 552 -6.15 7.05 -31.98
CA GLU A 552 -7.21 8.01 -32.24
C GLU A 552 -6.56 9.38 -32.43
N SER A 553 -6.76 9.91 -33.63
CA SER A 553 -6.39 11.22 -34.15
C SER A 553 -6.97 12.37 -33.34
#